data_76dd26c0f2a20d9e15e56e9b1e862876
#
_entry.id   76dd26c0f2a20d9e15e56e9b1e862876
#
_cell.length_a   1.000
_cell.length_b   1.000
_cell.length_c   1.000
_cell.angle_alpha   90.00
_cell.angle_beta   90.00
_cell.angle_gamma   90.00
#
_symmetry.space_group_name_H-M   'P 1'
#
loop_
_entity.id
_entity.type
_entity.pdbx_description
1 polymer ?
#
loop_
_entity_poly.entity_id
_entity_poly.type
_entity_poly.pdbx_seq_one_letter_code
_entity_poly.pdbx_strand_id
1 'polypeptide(L)'
;MKFRSIFLSALCGLAVSAAMTSCSDDDEYDPFEYGSKIALPQHRGYVLNEGSYQKNNACISFFDAVADTTTSKEYDLFYVQNGKNLGDTGQDIITYKDNVYVIVYGSNYIVKLNKSGVEQCRHSFADNHGQPRYAVAVDDMIYVTTVGGYVVRLNANDLSLNADCIVGKTPEHIDEEDGILYVAIGNSYDYSSKSNKFAIIDTKNFNDSNVKTVTVMNNTQVVDANDNYVAVQGYGDDWTNTPLWIYNIKSGKAVDTGEFATYVAEVEGTDKFFCVYSKTDWNTYQTTNTYFYYDPVKNTKEDITSKIVSFNKDLASSSIYGVSKGKDGSVYILQTLYSGGNGTIYHFTNNFANCKSFTSWGQNPKKVVLVD
;
A
#
# COMPACT_ATOMS: atom_id res chain seq x y z
N MET A 1 -28.75 10.12 -91.03
CA MET A 1 -27.36 9.81 -91.33
C MET A 1 -26.50 9.82 -90.09
N LYS A 2 -25.91 8.64 -89.83
CA LYS A 2 -24.65 8.36 -89.13
C LYS A 2 -24.51 8.88 -87.65
N PHE A 3 -24.48 7.94 -86.74
CA PHE A 3 -23.43 7.14 -86.09
C PHE A 3 -22.88 7.79 -84.79
N ARG A 4 -23.13 7.05 -83.71
CA ARG A 4 -22.15 6.48 -82.74
C ARG A 4 -21.48 7.49 -81.88
N SER A 5 -21.50 7.36 -80.59
CA SER A 5 -20.86 6.25 -79.87
C SER A 5 -21.32 6.22 -78.43
N ILE A 6 -21.45 5.03 -77.96
CA ILE A 6 -21.65 4.60 -76.60
C ILE A 6 -20.38 4.90 -75.82
N PHE A 7 -20.48 5.59 -74.69
CA PHE A 7 -19.54 5.42 -73.61
C PHE A 7 -20.31 5.28 -72.32
N LEU A 8 -20.33 4.07 -71.88
CA LEU A 8 -20.72 3.68 -70.53
C LEU A 8 -19.69 4.25 -69.58
N SER A 9 -20.09 5.23 -68.79
CA SER A 9 -19.33 5.65 -67.64
C SER A 9 -20.17 5.35 -66.42
N ALA A 10 -19.77 4.32 -65.73
CA ALA A 10 -20.31 3.97 -64.45
C ALA A 10 -20.18 5.17 -63.48
N LEU A 11 -21.28 5.82 -63.25
CA LEU A 11 -21.38 6.77 -62.14
C LEU A 11 -21.46 5.94 -60.86
N CYS A 12 -20.32 5.76 -60.21
CA CYS A 12 -20.30 5.35 -58.83
C CYS A 12 -21.08 6.36 -58.03
N GLY A 13 -22.29 5.99 -57.60
CA GLY A 13 -23.01 6.70 -56.60
C GLY A 13 -22.17 6.69 -55.35
N LEU A 14 -21.60 7.82 -55.00
CA LEU A 14 -21.12 8.11 -53.64
C LEU A 14 -22.37 8.19 -52.74
N ALA A 15 -22.76 7.04 -52.26
CA ALA A 15 -23.51 7.01 -50.98
C ALA A 15 -22.53 7.52 -49.93
N VAL A 16 -22.65 8.79 -49.61
CA VAL A 16 -22.14 9.32 -48.34
C VAL A 16 -22.99 8.66 -47.26
N SER A 17 -22.60 7.47 -46.89
CA SER A 17 -22.95 6.96 -45.57
C SER A 17 -22.28 7.90 -44.61
N ALA A 18 -23.04 8.84 -44.02
CA ALA A 18 -22.68 9.46 -42.78
C ALA A 18 -22.51 8.31 -41.78
N ALA A 19 -21.28 7.80 -41.70
CA ALA A 19 -20.85 7.07 -40.53
C ALA A 19 -21.06 8.04 -39.38
N MET A 20 -22.14 7.87 -38.68
CA MET A 20 -22.21 8.31 -37.30
C MET A 20 -21.07 7.59 -36.62
N THR A 21 -19.91 8.21 -36.57
CA THR A 21 -18.91 7.91 -35.57
C THR A 21 -19.58 8.24 -34.26
N SER A 22 -20.26 7.25 -33.70
CA SER A 22 -20.42 7.18 -32.26
C SER A 22 -19.02 7.30 -31.72
N CYS A 23 -18.66 8.45 -31.17
CA CYS A 23 -17.59 8.55 -30.22
C CYS A 23 -18.03 7.72 -29.00
N SER A 24 -17.78 6.43 -29.01
CA SER A 24 -17.50 5.75 -27.80
C SER A 24 -16.09 6.16 -27.45
N ASP A 25 -15.94 6.97 -26.43
CA ASP A 25 -14.68 7.15 -25.72
C ASP A 25 -14.34 5.84 -24.96
N ASP A 26 -14.38 4.72 -25.66
CA ASP A 26 -13.70 3.51 -25.25
C ASP A 26 -12.28 3.66 -25.79
N ASP A 27 -11.42 4.30 -25.00
CA ASP A 27 -9.98 4.27 -25.26
C ASP A 27 -9.59 2.80 -25.41
N GLU A 28 -9.21 2.39 -26.61
CA GLU A 28 -8.82 1.01 -26.90
C GLU A 28 -7.62 0.69 -26.01
N TYR A 29 -7.78 -0.25 -25.07
CA TYR A 29 -6.74 -0.63 -24.15
C TYR A 29 -5.49 -1.15 -24.87
N ASP A 30 -4.36 -0.47 -24.67
CA ASP A 30 -3.05 -0.90 -25.13
C ASP A 30 -2.28 -1.61 -24.02
N PRO A 31 -2.05 -2.93 -24.09
CA PRO A 31 -1.30 -3.66 -23.07
C PRO A 31 0.18 -3.19 -22.93
N PHE A 32 0.68 -2.40 -23.88
CA PHE A 32 2.03 -1.82 -23.88
C PHE A 32 2.03 -0.31 -23.59
N GLU A 33 0.94 0.22 -23.07
CA GLU A 33 0.82 1.66 -22.74
C GLU A 33 1.96 2.17 -21.85
N TYR A 34 2.17 3.47 -21.83
CA TYR A 34 3.21 4.16 -21.03
C TYR A 34 4.63 3.60 -21.20
N GLY A 35 4.95 3.01 -22.37
CA GLY A 35 6.27 2.49 -22.67
C GLY A 35 6.59 1.15 -22.02
N SER A 36 5.56 0.37 -21.71
CA SER A 36 5.74 -0.98 -21.19
C SER A 36 6.48 -1.89 -22.17
N LYS A 37 7.44 -2.66 -21.68
CA LYS A 37 8.18 -3.67 -22.44
C LYS A 37 7.47 -5.03 -22.49
N ILE A 38 6.42 -5.21 -21.70
CA ILE A 38 5.62 -6.43 -21.61
C ILE A 38 4.13 -6.08 -21.65
N ALA A 39 3.30 -7.01 -22.09
CA ALA A 39 1.86 -6.85 -22.00
C ALA A 39 1.43 -6.88 -20.53
N LEU A 40 0.75 -5.83 -20.08
CA LEU A 40 0.19 -5.71 -18.74
C LEU A 40 -1.34 -5.85 -18.81
N PRO A 41 -2.03 -6.33 -17.78
CA PRO A 41 -3.48 -6.32 -17.73
C PRO A 41 -4.03 -4.89 -17.62
N GLN A 42 -5.24 -4.66 -18.13
CA GLN A 42 -5.91 -3.35 -18.07
C GLN A 42 -6.14 -2.93 -16.60
N HIS A 43 -6.73 -3.81 -15.82
CA HIS A 43 -6.92 -3.63 -14.38
C HIS A 43 -5.82 -4.41 -13.66
N ARG A 44 -4.84 -3.69 -13.15
CA ARG A 44 -3.66 -4.33 -12.57
C ARG A 44 -3.46 -4.00 -11.11
N GLY A 45 -3.03 -5.01 -10.37
CA GLY A 45 -2.51 -4.83 -9.03
C GLY A 45 -1.00 -5.08 -9.01
N TYR A 46 -0.30 -4.34 -8.18
CA TYR A 46 1.12 -4.53 -7.91
C TYR A 46 1.31 -5.06 -6.49
N VAL A 47 2.19 -6.04 -6.34
CA VAL A 47 2.62 -6.57 -5.05
C VAL A 47 4.05 -6.16 -4.82
N LEU A 48 4.30 -5.34 -3.81
CA LEU A 48 5.65 -5.10 -3.33
C LEU A 48 6.10 -6.30 -2.50
N ASN A 49 7.15 -6.96 -2.94
CA ASN A 49 7.82 -8.00 -2.20
C ASN A 49 9.08 -7.40 -1.57
N GLU A 50 9.14 -7.43 -0.22
CA GLU A 50 10.22 -6.79 0.53
C GLU A 50 11.59 -7.39 0.19
N GLY A 51 11.61 -8.69 -0.12
CA GLY A 51 12.84 -9.44 -0.24
C GLY A 51 13.44 -9.77 1.13
N SER A 52 14.75 -9.95 1.19
CA SER A 52 15.49 -10.20 2.41
C SER A 52 16.55 -9.12 2.61
N TYR A 53 16.70 -8.64 3.83
CA TYR A 53 17.68 -7.61 4.18
C TYR A 53 19.10 -8.00 3.73
N GLN A 54 19.80 -7.07 3.11
CA GLN A 54 21.15 -7.22 2.52
C GLN A 54 21.24 -8.23 1.35
N LYS A 55 20.09 -8.59 0.73
CA LYS A 55 20.09 -9.48 -0.44
C LYS A 55 19.85 -8.77 -1.76
N ASN A 56 19.46 -7.50 -1.74
CA ASN A 56 19.18 -6.70 -2.93
C ASN A 56 18.16 -7.39 -3.87
N ASN A 57 17.16 -8.04 -3.29
CA ASN A 57 16.16 -8.86 -3.97
C ASN A 57 14.72 -8.42 -3.73
N ALA A 58 14.52 -7.16 -3.32
CA ALA A 58 13.20 -6.56 -3.37
C ALA A 58 12.70 -6.51 -4.82
N CYS A 59 11.41 -6.80 -5.04
CA CYS A 59 10.83 -6.84 -6.37
C CYS A 59 9.35 -6.42 -6.37
N ILE A 60 8.84 -6.10 -7.55
CA ILE A 60 7.42 -5.82 -7.77
C ILE A 60 6.87 -6.89 -8.70
N SER A 61 5.91 -7.67 -8.24
CA SER A 61 5.11 -8.54 -9.10
C SER A 61 3.78 -7.88 -9.43
N PHE A 62 3.10 -8.36 -10.47
CA PHE A 62 1.82 -7.82 -10.89
C PHE A 62 0.80 -8.92 -11.16
N PHE A 63 -0.46 -8.57 -11.10
CA PHE A 63 -1.58 -9.48 -11.35
C PHE A 63 -2.73 -8.74 -12.04
N ASP A 64 -3.61 -9.50 -12.68
CA ASP A 64 -4.90 -8.99 -13.16
C ASP A 64 -5.85 -8.87 -11.96
N ALA A 65 -6.27 -7.65 -11.63
CA ALA A 65 -7.08 -7.36 -10.46
C ALA A 65 -8.56 -7.83 -10.60
N VAL A 66 -9.02 -8.09 -11.82
CA VAL A 66 -10.37 -8.64 -12.08
C VAL A 66 -10.35 -10.16 -12.01
N ALA A 67 -9.35 -10.79 -12.63
CA ALA A 67 -9.23 -12.25 -12.67
C ALA A 67 -8.59 -12.82 -11.40
N ASP A 68 -7.87 -12.03 -10.59
CA ASP A 68 -7.04 -12.47 -9.47
C ASP A 68 -6.01 -13.52 -9.89
N THR A 69 -5.40 -13.30 -11.03
CA THR A 69 -4.41 -14.20 -11.59
C THR A 69 -3.12 -13.46 -11.89
N THR A 70 -2.01 -14.08 -11.52
CA THR A 70 -0.70 -13.60 -11.96
C THR A 70 -0.50 -13.98 -13.41
N THR A 71 -0.26 -13.00 -14.27
CA THR A 71 -0.11 -13.20 -15.70
C THR A 71 1.25 -13.75 -16.10
N SER A 72 2.25 -13.68 -15.20
CA SER A 72 3.58 -14.19 -15.48
C SER A 72 4.30 -14.67 -14.22
N LYS A 73 4.83 -15.89 -14.31
CA LYS A 73 5.59 -16.56 -13.26
C LYS A 73 7.00 -16.02 -13.05
N GLU A 74 7.51 -15.15 -13.91
CA GLU A 74 8.95 -14.93 -14.04
C GLU A 74 9.35 -13.45 -14.06
N TYR A 75 8.41 -12.51 -13.93
CA TYR A 75 8.74 -11.10 -14.10
C TYR A 75 8.70 -10.32 -12.79
N ASP A 76 9.88 -9.98 -12.30
CA ASP A 76 10.04 -8.76 -11.54
C ASP A 76 9.74 -7.59 -12.49
N LEU A 77 8.57 -6.98 -12.33
CA LEU A 77 8.11 -5.88 -13.17
C LEU A 77 9.14 -4.76 -13.22
N PHE A 78 9.71 -4.38 -12.05
CA PHE A 78 10.67 -3.30 -12.02
C PHE A 78 11.92 -3.63 -12.83
N TYR A 79 12.44 -4.86 -12.69
CA TYR A 79 13.62 -5.30 -13.45
C TYR A 79 13.36 -5.33 -14.97
N VAL A 80 12.24 -5.90 -15.38
CA VAL A 80 11.88 -5.98 -16.80
C VAL A 80 11.75 -4.60 -17.43
N GLN A 81 11.06 -3.69 -16.74
CA GLN A 81 10.83 -2.34 -17.27
C GLN A 81 12.10 -1.48 -17.27
N ASN A 82 12.97 -1.62 -16.27
CA ASN A 82 14.07 -0.67 -16.03
C ASN A 82 15.47 -1.25 -16.24
N GLY A 83 15.62 -2.59 -16.41
CA GLY A 83 16.91 -3.25 -16.64
C GLY A 83 17.84 -3.26 -15.44
N LYS A 84 17.33 -3.06 -14.23
CA LYS A 84 18.06 -3.03 -12.96
C LYS A 84 17.16 -3.51 -11.82
N ASN A 85 17.77 -4.03 -10.74
CA ASN A 85 17.02 -4.45 -9.55
C ASN A 85 16.38 -3.24 -8.85
N LEU A 86 15.25 -3.49 -8.19
CA LEU A 86 14.57 -2.49 -7.35
C LEU A 86 15.46 -2.11 -6.16
N GLY A 87 16.17 -3.05 -5.56
CA GLY A 87 17.10 -2.75 -4.48
C GLY A 87 16.94 -3.68 -3.27
N ASP A 88 17.41 -3.20 -2.14
CA ASP A 88 17.38 -3.92 -0.87
C ASP A 88 16.21 -3.44 0.00
N THR A 89 15.38 -4.36 0.45
CA THR A 89 14.27 -4.13 1.37
C THR A 89 13.23 -3.14 0.83
N GLY A 90 12.31 -3.63 0.02
CA GLY A 90 11.13 -2.89 -0.44
C GLY A 90 10.19 -2.65 0.74
N GLN A 91 10.07 -1.41 1.21
CA GLN A 91 9.41 -1.11 2.47
C GLN A 91 7.95 -0.74 2.33
N ASP A 92 7.63 0.11 1.36
CA ASP A 92 6.27 0.58 1.11
C ASP A 92 6.03 0.90 -0.36
N ILE A 93 4.78 0.82 -0.79
CA ILE A 93 4.32 1.17 -2.14
C ILE A 93 2.99 1.89 -2.02
N ILE A 94 2.86 3.02 -2.72
CA ILE A 94 1.62 3.80 -2.78
C ILE A 94 1.31 4.19 -4.22
N THR A 95 0.04 4.44 -4.49
CA THR A 95 -0.42 5.06 -5.75
C THR A 95 -0.88 6.48 -5.47
N TYR A 96 -0.54 7.40 -6.35
CA TYR A 96 -1.07 8.76 -6.33
C TYR A 96 -1.24 9.28 -7.74
N LYS A 97 -2.46 9.65 -8.12
CA LYS A 97 -2.82 9.98 -9.50
C LYS A 97 -2.38 8.82 -10.42
N ASP A 98 -1.75 9.11 -11.54
CA ASP A 98 -1.28 8.11 -12.52
C ASP A 98 0.12 7.56 -12.23
N ASN A 99 0.57 7.59 -10.98
CA ASN A 99 1.92 7.17 -10.62
C ASN A 99 1.95 6.22 -9.42
N VAL A 100 3.01 5.43 -9.39
CA VAL A 100 3.33 4.53 -8.29
C VAL A 100 4.63 5.00 -7.64
N TYR A 101 4.66 5.06 -6.32
CA TYR A 101 5.85 5.44 -5.55
C TYR A 101 6.26 4.28 -4.67
N VAL A 102 7.55 3.95 -4.69
CA VAL A 102 8.08 2.79 -3.94
C VAL A 102 9.19 3.25 -3.02
N ILE A 103 9.05 2.93 -1.76
CA ILE A 103 10.05 3.13 -0.72
C ILE A 103 10.98 1.93 -0.67
N VAL A 104 12.28 2.15 -0.81
CA VAL A 104 13.31 1.11 -0.74
C VAL A 104 14.25 1.40 0.41
N TYR A 105 13.93 0.82 1.57
CA TYR A 105 14.57 1.10 2.86
C TYR A 105 16.09 0.86 2.85
N GLY A 106 16.52 -0.36 2.55
CA GLY A 106 17.92 -0.74 2.60
C GLY A 106 18.79 -0.07 1.54
N SER A 107 18.16 0.38 0.42
CA SER A 107 18.83 1.17 -0.62
C SER A 107 18.70 2.68 -0.44
N ASN A 108 18.02 3.13 0.60
CA ASN A 108 17.88 4.53 1.03
C ASN A 108 17.32 5.48 -0.04
N TYR A 109 16.23 5.11 -0.71
CA TYR A 109 15.56 5.98 -1.70
C TYR A 109 14.06 5.73 -1.81
N ILE A 110 13.36 6.71 -2.41
CA ILE A 110 12.03 6.57 -2.99
C ILE A 110 12.14 6.70 -4.51
N VAL A 111 11.39 5.88 -5.26
CA VAL A 111 11.29 5.93 -6.72
C VAL A 111 9.87 6.16 -7.17
N LYS A 112 9.69 7.04 -8.15
CA LYS A 112 8.45 7.27 -8.88
C LYS A 112 8.45 6.44 -10.15
N LEU A 113 7.39 5.69 -10.37
CA LEU A 113 7.11 4.89 -11.55
C LEU A 113 5.82 5.41 -12.21
N ASN A 114 5.70 5.25 -13.51
CA ASN A 114 4.40 5.37 -14.17
C ASN A 114 3.53 4.11 -13.94
N LYS A 115 2.30 4.12 -14.46
CA LYS A 115 1.35 2.98 -14.35
C LYS A 115 1.88 1.66 -14.90
N SER A 116 2.91 1.68 -15.73
CA SER A 116 3.51 0.46 -16.30
C SER A 116 4.80 0.03 -15.59
N GLY A 117 5.13 0.64 -14.45
CA GLY A 117 6.32 0.28 -13.67
C GLY A 117 7.64 0.86 -14.23
N VAL A 118 7.57 1.78 -15.21
CA VAL A 118 8.76 2.44 -15.78
C VAL A 118 9.16 3.61 -14.87
N GLU A 119 10.43 3.61 -14.45
CA GLU A 119 10.99 4.64 -13.57
C GLU A 119 11.01 6.00 -14.25
N GLN A 120 10.50 7.00 -13.54
CA GLN A 120 10.47 8.39 -13.97
C GLN A 120 11.57 9.21 -13.28
N CYS A 121 11.66 9.12 -11.97
CA CYS A 121 12.67 9.76 -11.16
C CYS A 121 12.82 9.03 -9.80
N ARG A 122 13.85 9.39 -9.05
CA ARG A 122 14.06 8.93 -7.67
C ARG A 122 14.68 10.02 -6.82
N HIS A 123 14.48 9.90 -5.51
CA HIS A 123 15.09 10.73 -4.49
C HIS A 123 15.83 9.85 -3.48
N SER A 124 17.11 10.15 -3.23
CA SER A 124 17.89 9.51 -2.15
C SER A 124 17.89 10.43 -0.93
N PHE A 125 17.68 9.84 0.24
CA PHE A 125 17.57 10.63 1.46
C PHE A 125 18.97 10.99 1.99
N ALA A 126 19.09 12.19 2.56
CA ALA A 126 20.31 12.66 3.18
C ALA A 126 20.66 11.87 4.47
N ASP A 127 21.92 11.83 4.85
CA ASP A 127 22.37 11.05 6.02
C ASP A 127 21.66 11.41 7.33
N ASN A 128 21.32 12.70 7.53
CA ASN A 128 20.58 13.15 8.70
C ASN A 128 19.11 12.69 8.72
N HIS A 129 18.49 12.46 7.56
CA HIS A 129 17.15 11.89 7.49
C HIS A 129 17.16 10.39 7.80
N GLY A 130 18.24 9.69 7.47
CA GLY A 130 18.31 8.23 7.55
C GLY A 130 17.40 7.55 6.51
N GLN A 131 17.23 6.25 6.64
CA GLN A 131 16.47 5.46 5.68
C GLN A 131 14.96 5.75 5.74
N PRO A 132 14.28 5.78 4.57
CA PRO A 132 12.83 5.99 4.49
C PRO A 132 12.04 4.76 4.95
N ARG A 133 10.85 5.00 5.53
CA ARG A 133 9.99 3.93 6.05
C ARG A 133 8.68 3.82 5.27
N TYR A 134 7.76 4.75 5.45
CA TYR A 134 6.42 4.72 4.86
C TYR A 134 6.09 6.06 4.22
N ALA A 135 5.13 6.06 3.31
CA ALA A 135 4.73 7.26 2.62
C ALA A 135 3.21 7.39 2.47
N VAL A 136 2.75 8.64 2.43
CA VAL A 136 1.40 9.01 1.98
C VAL A 136 1.50 10.16 0.99
N ALA A 137 0.43 10.40 0.22
CA ALA A 137 0.38 11.44 -0.79
C ALA A 137 -0.90 12.26 -0.67
N VAL A 138 -0.74 13.58 -0.57
CA VAL A 138 -1.84 14.55 -0.54
C VAL A 138 -1.38 15.88 -1.13
N ASP A 139 -2.27 16.60 -1.81
CA ASP A 139 -2.04 17.96 -2.36
C ASP A 139 -0.74 18.08 -3.18
N ASP A 140 -0.49 17.12 -4.08
CA ASP A 140 0.70 17.05 -4.94
C ASP A 140 2.04 16.94 -4.19
N MET A 141 1.99 16.47 -2.95
CA MET A 141 3.15 16.20 -2.11
C MET A 141 3.16 14.73 -1.67
N ILE A 142 4.38 14.20 -1.53
CA ILE A 142 4.64 12.90 -0.90
C ILE A 142 5.29 13.15 0.46
N TYR A 143 4.72 12.60 1.51
CA TYR A 143 5.24 12.69 2.86
C TYR A 143 5.85 11.35 3.25
N VAL A 144 7.12 11.32 3.58
CA VAL A 144 7.90 10.11 3.86
C VAL A 144 8.46 10.15 5.27
N THR A 145 8.13 9.15 6.09
CA THR A 145 8.77 8.95 7.38
C THR A 145 10.18 8.40 7.21
N THR A 146 11.11 8.84 8.04
CA THR A 146 12.51 8.39 8.00
C THR A 146 13.05 8.10 9.39
N VAL A 147 13.92 7.11 9.51
CA VAL A 147 14.48 6.65 10.80
C VAL A 147 15.27 7.71 11.56
N GLY A 148 15.70 8.77 10.87
CA GLY A 148 16.39 9.92 11.50
C GLY A 148 15.48 10.84 12.31
N GLY A 149 14.18 10.59 12.35
CA GLY A 149 13.24 11.36 13.15
C GLY A 149 12.39 12.36 12.38
N TYR A 150 12.35 12.25 11.07
CA TYR A 150 11.69 13.23 10.19
C TYR A 150 10.47 12.65 9.47
N VAL A 151 9.55 13.55 9.13
CA VAL A 151 8.70 13.42 7.95
C VAL A 151 9.28 14.34 6.88
N VAL A 152 9.66 13.79 5.74
CA VAL A 152 10.24 14.52 4.60
C VAL A 152 9.15 14.73 3.57
N ARG A 153 8.90 15.98 3.18
CA ARG A 153 7.93 16.36 2.14
C ARG A 153 8.62 16.55 0.80
N LEU A 154 8.22 15.77 -0.19
CA LEU A 154 8.72 15.80 -1.56
C LEU A 154 7.62 16.25 -2.51
N ASN A 155 7.97 16.91 -3.61
CA ASN A 155 7.04 17.18 -4.69
C ASN A 155 6.68 15.88 -5.41
N ALA A 156 5.39 15.57 -5.56
CA ALA A 156 4.94 14.34 -6.20
C ALA A 156 5.32 14.24 -7.69
N ASN A 157 5.59 15.37 -8.36
CA ASN A 157 5.91 15.33 -9.78
C ASN A 157 7.35 14.85 -10.05
N ASP A 158 8.33 15.37 -9.32
CA ASP A 158 9.76 15.17 -9.61
C ASP A 158 10.58 14.66 -8.41
N LEU A 159 9.93 14.41 -7.26
CA LEU A 159 10.53 14.03 -6.00
C LEU A 159 11.59 15.01 -5.47
N SER A 160 11.55 16.27 -5.88
CA SER A 160 12.40 17.30 -5.30
C SER A 160 12.02 17.57 -3.84
N LEU A 161 13.00 17.76 -2.98
CA LEU A 161 12.80 18.10 -1.56
C LEU A 161 12.08 19.46 -1.47
N ASN A 162 10.95 19.46 -0.76
CA ASN A 162 10.19 20.67 -0.50
C ASN A 162 10.40 21.19 0.93
N ALA A 163 10.28 20.31 1.93
CA ALA A 163 10.47 20.62 3.34
C ALA A 163 10.71 19.34 4.14
N ASP A 164 11.12 19.47 5.37
CA ASP A 164 11.13 18.41 6.36
C ASP A 164 10.59 18.89 7.71
N CYS A 165 10.24 17.96 8.58
CA CYS A 165 9.66 18.23 9.88
C CYS A 165 10.13 17.17 10.88
N ILE A 166 10.69 17.60 12.01
CA ILE A 166 11.11 16.71 13.10
C ILE A 166 9.87 16.27 13.89
N VAL A 167 9.64 14.96 13.98
CA VAL A 167 8.46 14.40 14.67
C VAL A 167 8.81 13.56 15.89
N GLY A 168 10.03 13.09 15.99
CA GLY A 168 10.49 12.23 17.07
C GLY A 168 11.44 11.16 16.56
N LYS A 169 11.91 10.29 17.45
CA LYS A 169 12.82 9.22 17.03
C LYS A 169 12.06 8.09 16.33
N THR A 170 12.64 7.59 15.28
CA THR A 170 12.19 6.42 14.52
C THR A 170 10.70 6.48 14.14
N PRO A 171 10.27 7.49 13.36
CA PRO A 171 8.94 7.48 12.78
C PRO A 171 8.77 6.22 11.92
N GLU A 172 7.65 5.55 12.13
CA GLU A 172 7.25 4.33 11.42
C GLU A 172 6.10 4.64 10.47
N HIS A 173 5.00 3.90 10.55
CA HIS A 173 3.85 4.10 9.66
C HIS A 173 3.30 5.53 9.73
N ILE A 174 2.86 6.03 8.59
CA ILE A 174 2.18 7.31 8.41
C ILE A 174 0.87 7.06 7.67
N ASP A 175 -0.16 7.77 8.08
CA ASP A 175 -1.43 7.82 7.37
C ASP A 175 -1.94 9.25 7.28
N GLU A 176 -2.88 9.51 6.39
CA GLU A 176 -3.40 10.85 6.08
C GLU A 176 -4.92 10.83 6.01
N GLU A 177 -5.54 11.79 6.69
CA GLU A 177 -6.99 12.02 6.64
C GLU A 177 -7.26 13.52 6.66
N ASP A 178 -8.01 14.05 5.69
CA ASP A 178 -8.43 15.45 5.56
C ASP A 178 -7.29 16.49 5.68
N GLY A 179 -6.11 16.19 5.11
CA GLY A 179 -4.94 17.06 5.16
C GLY A 179 -4.18 16.99 6.50
N ILE A 180 -4.49 16.02 7.35
CA ILE A 180 -3.81 15.77 8.61
C ILE A 180 -3.01 14.47 8.53
N LEU A 181 -1.73 14.55 8.83
CA LEU A 181 -0.86 13.38 8.90
C LEU A 181 -0.86 12.83 10.33
N TYR A 182 -0.99 11.53 10.46
CA TYR A 182 -0.81 10.76 11.69
C TYR A 182 0.44 9.90 11.53
N VAL A 183 1.37 9.97 12.49
CA VAL A 183 2.69 9.36 12.36
C VAL A 183 3.01 8.53 13.60
N ALA A 184 3.14 7.23 13.45
CA ALA A 184 3.61 6.35 14.52
C ALA A 184 5.07 6.66 14.87
N ILE A 185 5.41 6.74 16.18
CA ILE A 185 6.77 7.01 16.64
C ILE A 185 7.25 5.81 17.46
N GLY A 186 8.11 5.00 16.87
CA GLY A 186 8.70 3.83 17.49
C GLY A 186 9.82 4.17 18.49
N ASN A 187 10.33 3.14 19.15
CA ASN A 187 11.56 3.24 19.94
C ASN A 187 12.78 3.38 19.00
N SER A 188 13.86 3.97 19.50
CA SER A 188 15.12 3.92 18.75
C SER A 188 15.57 2.47 18.56
N TYR A 189 16.21 2.17 17.43
CA TYR A 189 16.67 0.81 17.10
C TYR A 189 17.72 0.27 18.09
N ASP A 190 18.48 1.16 18.72
CA ASP A 190 19.43 0.81 19.78
C ASP A 190 18.80 0.72 21.18
N TYR A 191 17.47 0.89 21.27
CA TYR A 191 16.67 0.92 22.51
C TYR A 191 17.13 1.95 23.55
N SER A 192 17.99 2.88 23.18
CA SER A 192 18.44 3.96 24.08
C SER A 192 17.33 4.96 24.41
N SER A 193 16.28 4.99 23.59
CA SER A 193 15.17 5.91 23.74
C SER A 193 13.84 5.20 23.46
N LYS A 194 12.91 5.34 24.38
CA LYS A 194 11.53 4.82 24.24
C LYS A 194 10.59 5.95 23.80
N SER A 195 9.58 5.59 23.03
CA SER A 195 8.48 6.46 22.64
C SER A 195 7.14 5.82 23.01
N ASN A 196 6.23 6.61 23.55
CA ASN A 196 4.84 6.22 23.83
C ASN A 196 3.87 7.19 23.15
N LYS A 197 4.18 7.59 21.94
CA LYS A 197 3.44 8.65 21.24
C LYS A 197 3.25 8.33 19.77
N PHE A 198 2.22 8.94 19.20
CA PHE A 198 2.18 9.23 17.77
C PHE A 198 2.10 10.75 17.54
N ALA A 199 2.50 11.23 16.36
CA ALA A 199 2.44 12.63 16.00
C ALA A 199 1.25 12.94 15.10
N ILE A 200 0.80 14.19 15.15
CA ILE A 200 -0.27 14.78 14.31
C ILE A 200 0.29 16.04 13.68
N ILE A 201 0.20 16.17 12.36
CA ILE A 201 0.76 17.28 11.60
C ILE A 201 -0.27 17.76 10.58
N ASP A 202 -0.58 19.03 10.58
CA ASP A 202 -1.38 19.70 9.55
C ASP A 202 -0.49 19.98 8.32
N THR A 203 -0.84 19.40 7.15
CA THR A 203 -0.08 19.56 5.91
C THR A 203 0.02 21.03 5.44
N LYS A 204 -0.97 21.86 5.78
CA LYS A 204 -1.00 23.30 5.46
C LYS A 204 -0.03 24.10 6.32
N ASN A 205 0.30 23.59 7.51
CA ASN A 205 1.19 24.22 8.49
C ASN A 205 2.39 23.30 8.83
N PHE A 206 2.96 22.68 7.81
CA PHE A 206 4.01 21.66 7.92
C PHE A 206 5.35 22.26 8.39
N ASN A 207 5.58 22.23 9.70
CA ASN A 207 6.84 22.62 10.34
C ASN A 207 6.93 22.08 11.78
N ASP A 208 8.12 22.03 12.35
CA ASP A 208 8.42 21.46 13.67
C ASP A 208 7.56 22.01 14.81
N SER A 209 7.28 23.33 14.79
CA SER A 209 6.55 24.01 15.87
C SER A 209 5.07 23.65 15.92
N ASN A 210 4.55 23.06 14.86
CA ASN A 210 3.13 22.66 14.75
C ASN A 210 2.91 21.17 14.96
N VAL A 211 3.96 20.38 15.18
CA VAL A 211 3.83 18.96 15.50
C VAL A 211 3.17 18.81 16.87
N LYS A 212 2.03 18.15 16.89
CA LYS A 212 1.36 17.73 18.12
C LYS A 212 1.65 16.26 18.38
N THR A 213 1.67 15.84 19.63
CA THR A 213 1.83 14.43 19.98
C THR A 213 0.74 13.99 20.94
N VAL A 214 0.32 12.74 20.79
CA VAL A 214 -0.67 12.07 21.65
C VAL A 214 -0.01 10.89 22.33
N THR A 215 -0.20 10.77 23.65
CA THR A 215 0.32 9.64 24.43
C THR A 215 -0.57 8.41 24.26
N VAL A 216 0.06 7.29 23.96
CA VAL A 216 -0.56 5.96 23.73
C VAL A 216 0.35 4.86 24.33
N MET A 217 0.32 3.64 23.77
CA MET A 217 1.24 2.59 24.18
C MET A 217 2.70 2.91 23.80
N ASN A 218 3.64 2.21 24.41
CA ASN A 218 5.04 2.25 24.01
C ASN A 218 5.28 1.62 22.65
N ASN A 219 6.29 2.14 21.92
CA ASN A 219 6.79 1.59 20.68
C ASN A 219 5.71 1.49 19.58
N THR A 220 5.08 2.63 19.28
CA THR A 220 4.03 2.75 18.27
C THR A 220 4.58 2.41 16.89
N GLN A 221 3.88 1.55 16.13
CA GLN A 221 4.34 1.04 14.86
C GLN A 221 3.42 1.38 13.69
N VAL A 222 2.11 1.30 13.91
CA VAL A 222 1.10 1.50 12.87
C VAL A 222 0.08 2.51 13.34
N VAL A 223 -0.32 3.37 12.43
CA VAL A 223 -1.50 4.24 12.51
C VAL A 223 -2.33 4.00 11.25
N ASP A 224 -3.66 4.01 11.39
CA ASP A 224 -4.58 3.93 10.26
C ASP A 224 -5.81 4.78 10.60
N ALA A 225 -6.13 5.76 9.80
CA ALA A 225 -7.11 6.79 10.07
C ALA A 225 -8.36 6.62 9.20
N ASN A 226 -9.50 7.02 9.73
CA ASN A 226 -10.72 7.31 9.01
C ASN A 226 -11.28 8.66 9.46
N ASP A 227 -12.40 9.11 8.91
CA ASP A 227 -13.01 10.42 9.19
C ASP A 227 -13.07 10.80 10.69
N ASN A 228 -13.23 9.83 11.59
CA ASN A 228 -13.54 10.08 13.01
C ASN A 228 -12.50 9.53 13.99
N TYR A 229 -11.73 8.53 13.59
CA TYR A 229 -10.85 7.80 14.49
C TYR A 229 -9.50 7.46 13.85
N VAL A 230 -8.48 7.29 14.68
CA VAL A 230 -7.21 6.71 14.29
C VAL A 230 -7.00 5.45 15.13
N ALA A 231 -6.85 4.32 14.48
CA ALA A 231 -6.36 3.11 15.11
C ALA A 231 -4.84 3.20 15.27
N VAL A 232 -4.34 2.89 16.44
CA VAL A 232 -2.91 2.96 16.77
C VAL A 232 -2.47 1.61 17.31
N GLN A 233 -1.46 1.02 16.71
CA GLN A 233 -0.88 -0.26 17.09
C GLN A 233 0.61 -0.08 17.42
N GLY A 234 1.12 -0.84 18.36
CA GLY A 234 2.54 -0.84 18.72
C GLY A 234 2.96 -2.15 19.36
N TYR A 235 4.26 -2.30 19.62
CA TYR A 235 4.79 -3.50 20.27
C TYR A 235 4.65 -3.49 21.79
N GLY A 236 4.25 -2.36 22.39
CA GLY A 236 4.19 -2.23 23.84
C GLY A 236 5.56 -2.33 24.51
N ASP A 237 5.59 -2.88 25.71
CA ASP A 237 6.82 -3.00 26.50
C ASP A 237 7.53 -4.36 26.32
N ASP A 238 6.83 -5.38 25.93
CA ASP A 238 7.30 -6.78 25.98
C ASP A 238 7.49 -7.46 24.62
N TRP A 239 7.17 -6.79 23.52
CA TRP A 239 7.27 -7.31 22.14
C TRP A 239 6.41 -8.56 21.86
N THR A 240 5.71 -9.07 22.85
CA THR A 240 4.90 -10.30 22.74
C THR A 240 3.45 -10.01 22.41
N ASN A 241 2.99 -8.86 22.83
CA ASN A 241 1.64 -8.39 22.59
C ASN A 241 1.68 -7.07 21.81
N THR A 242 0.72 -6.90 20.92
CA THR A 242 0.61 -5.73 20.05
C THR A 242 -0.68 -4.97 20.37
N PRO A 243 -0.69 -4.17 21.49
CA PRO A 243 -1.90 -3.49 21.93
C PRO A 243 -2.48 -2.57 20.85
N LEU A 244 -3.81 -2.52 20.82
CA LEU A 244 -4.59 -1.66 19.96
C LEU A 244 -5.20 -0.53 20.77
N TRP A 245 -4.93 0.70 20.37
CA TRP A 245 -5.54 1.91 20.89
C TRP A 245 -6.36 2.61 19.82
N ILE A 246 -7.38 3.36 20.25
CA ILE A 246 -8.17 4.21 19.36
C ILE A 246 -8.07 5.66 19.82
N TYR A 247 -7.69 6.53 18.90
CA TYR A 247 -7.76 7.98 19.09
C TYR A 247 -9.02 8.53 18.40
N ASN A 248 -9.82 9.26 19.13
CA ASN A 248 -10.99 9.96 18.61
C ASN A 248 -10.56 11.37 18.18
N ILE A 249 -10.64 11.65 16.89
CA ILE A 249 -10.16 12.89 16.27
C ILE A 249 -10.86 14.11 16.85
N LYS A 250 -12.19 14.04 16.98
CA LYS A 250 -13.00 15.16 17.47
C LYS A 250 -12.74 15.51 18.95
N SER A 251 -12.60 14.50 19.81
CA SER A 251 -12.39 14.73 21.24
C SER A 251 -10.93 14.90 21.64
N GLY A 252 -10.00 14.53 20.76
CA GLY A 252 -8.56 14.54 21.04
C GLY A 252 -8.12 13.51 22.10
N LYS A 253 -8.90 12.45 22.32
CA LYS A 253 -8.62 11.44 23.35
C LYS A 253 -8.24 10.11 22.73
N ALA A 254 -7.18 9.49 23.26
CA ALA A 254 -6.79 8.13 22.98
C ALA A 254 -7.21 7.19 24.11
N VAL A 255 -7.67 5.99 23.76
CA VAL A 255 -8.16 4.98 24.72
C VAL A 255 -7.56 3.63 24.36
N ASP A 256 -7.07 2.92 25.37
CA ASP A 256 -6.71 1.50 25.26
C ASP A 256 -7.99 0.67 25.09
N THR A 257 -8.04 -0.12 24.04
CA THR A 257 -9.20 -0.98 23.76
C THR A 257 -9.21 -2.26 24.58
N GLY A 258 -8.06 -2.64 25.16
CA GLY A 258 -7.83 -3.95 25.76
C GLY A 258 -7.65 -5.09 24.73
N GLU A 259 -7.72 -4.78 23.45
CA GLU A 259 -7.51 -5.72 22.33
C GLU A 259 -6.08 -5.63 21.79
N PHE A 260 -5.70 -6.65 21.01
CA PHE A 260 -4.40 -6.72 20.35
C PHE A 260 -4.58 -6.87 18.84
N ALA A 261 -3.72 -6.20 18.05
CA ALA A 261 -3.69 -6.29 16.60
C ALA A 261 -2.25 -6.17 16.09
N THR A 262 -1.87 -7.02 15.14
CA THR A 262 -0.59 -6.92 14.42
C THR A 262 -0.73 -6.06 13.17
N TYR A 263 -1.89 -6.13 12.52
CA TYR A 263 -2.26 -5.33 11.37
C TYR A 263 -3.63 -4.71 11.59
N VAL A 264 -3.76 -3.48 11.13
CA VAL A 264 -5.01 -2.72 11.19
C VAL A 264 -5.25 -2.10 9.82
N ALA A 265 -6.51 -2.07 9.40
CA ALA A 265 -6.95 -1.39 8.20
C ALA A 265 -8.35 -0.82 8.43
N GLU A 266 -8.58 0.43 8.07
CA GLU A 266 -9.93 0.99 8.10
C GLU A 266 -10.89 0.17 7.21
N VAL A 267 -12.16 0.20 7.53
CA VAL A 267 -13.24 -0.35 6.70
C VAL A 267 -13.95 0.81 6.03
N GLU A 268 -13.67 1.01 4.75
CA GLU A 268 -14.13 2.15 3.96
C GLU A 268 -15.62 2.46 4.17
N GLY A 269 -15.94 3.74 4.35
CA GLY A 269 -17.29 4.23 4.58
C GLY A 269 -17.91 3.87 5.93
N THR A 270 -17.09 3.42 6.89
CA THR A 270 -17.52 3.11 8.27
C THR A 270 -16.51 3.62 9.28
N ASP A 271 -16.90 3.68 10.57
CA ASP A 271 -15.97 3.97 11.66
C ASP A 271 -15.14 2.74 12.10
N LYS A 272 -15.36 1.57 11.51
CA LYS A 272 -14.73 0.31 11.93
C LYS A 272 -13.33 0.14 11.37
N PHE A 273 -12.56 -0.68 12.07
CA PHE A 273 -11.26 -1.18 11.62
C PHE A 273 -11.29 -2.70 11.48
N PHE A 274 -10.75 -3.21 10.38
CA PHE A 274 -10.40 -4.62 10.23
C PHE A 274 -9.06 -4.85 10.89
N CYS A 275 -8.98 -5.85 11.75
CA CYS A 275 -7.79 -6.14 12.52
C CYS A 275 -7.38 -7.60 12.35
N VAL A 276 -6.08 -7.82 12.27
CA VAL A 276 -5.47 -9.16 12.34
C VAL A 276 -4.54 -9.19 13.55
N TYR A 277 -4.76 -10.14 14.44
CA TYR A 277 -3.81 -10.43 15.50
C TYR A 277 -3.10 -11.75 15.21
N SER A 278 -1.84 -11.65 14.81
CA SER A 278 -0.99 -12.78 14.48
C SER A 278 -0.01 -13.00 15.63
N LYS A 279 -0.28 -14.00 16.47
CA LYS A 279 0.53 -14.31 17.66
C LYS A 279 1.40 -15.54 17.42
N THR A 280 2.71 -15.38 17.55
CA THR A 280 3.66 -16.49 17.49
C THR A 280 4.13 -16.86 18.90
N ASP A 281 3.99 -18.12 19.27
CA ASP A 281 4.66 -18.71 20.45
C ASP A 281 6.10 -19.05 20.07
N TRP A 282 7.04 -18.29 20.57
CA TRP A 282 8.47 -18.45 20.25
C TRP A 282 9.11 -19.73 20.83
N ASN A 283 8.45 -20.44 21.74
CA ASN A 283 8.92 -21.74 22.25
C ASN A 283 8.57 -22.88 21.29
N THR A 284 7.40 -22.80 20.67
CA THR A 284 6.88 -23.84 19.77
C THR A 284 6.94 -23.44 18.30
N TYR A 285 7.21 -22.18 17.99
CA TYR A 285 7.12 -21.57 16.67
C TYR A 285 5.73 -21.71 16.01
N GLN A 286 4.71 -21.88 16.83
CA GLN A 286 3.33 -21.95 16.35
C GLN A 286 2.73 -20.54 16.29
N THR A 287 2.19 -20.21 15.13
CA THR A 287 1.43 -18.96 14.93
C THR A 287 -0.06 -19.23 15.04
N THR A 288 -0.79 -18.33 15.66
CA THR A 288 -2.26 -18.34 15.70
C THR A 288 -2.75 -16.99 15.25
N ASN A 289 -3.67 -16.98 14.29
CA ASN A 289 -4.24 -15.74 13.73
C ASN A 289 -5.70 -15.61 14.18
N THR A 290 -6.03 -14.39 14.63
CA THR A 290 -7.38 -13.96 14.93
C THR A 290 -7.73 -12.78 14.01
N TYR A 291 -8.92 -12.81 13.42
CA TYR A 291 -9.44 -11.79 12.51
C TYR A 291 -10.71 -11.21 13.08
N PHE A 292 -10.79 -9.88 13.16
CA PHE A 292 -11.94 -9.25 13.77
C PHE A 292 -12.16 -7.83 13.23
N TYR A 293 -13.39 -7.35 13.36
CA TYR A 293 -13.69 -5.92 13.29
C TYR A 293 -13.69 -5.31 14.69
N TYR A 294 -13.10 -4.13 14.80
CA TYR A 294 -13.23 -3.28 15.97
C TYR A 294 -14.14 -2.09 15.62
N ASP A 295 -15.16 -1.87 16.43
CA ASP A 295 -16.12 -0.75 16.29
C ASP A 295 -15.85 0.28 17.42
N PRO A 296 -15.16 1.42 17.11
CA PRO A 296 -14.83 2.42 18.13
C PRO A 296 -16.05 3.14 18.71
N VAL A 297 -17.15 3.24 17.94
CA VAL A 297 -18.39 3.87 18.41
C VAL A 297 -19.03 3.07 19.52
N LYS A 298 -19.07 1.73 19.36
CA LYS A 298 -19.65 0.82 20.33
C LYS A 298 -18.65 0.31 21.36
N ASN A 299 -17.36 0.50 21.10
CA ASN A 299 -16.27 -0.09 21.85
C ASN A 299 -16.41 -1.63 21.92
N THR A 300 -16.57 -2.26 20.77
CA THR A 300 -16.81 -3.71 20.66
C THR A 300 -15.96 -4.35 19.59
N LYS A 301 -15.60 -5.61 19.83
CA LYS A 301 -14.93 -6.51 18.90
C LYS A 301 -15.96 -7.49 18.32
N GLU A 302 -15.92 -7.66 17.00
CA GLU A 302 -16.67 -8.68 16.27
C GLU A 302 -15.67 -9.69 15.68
N ASP A 303 -15.57 -10.89 16.26
CA ASP A 303 -14.68 -11.95 15.80
C ASP A 303 -15.24 -12.59 14.52
N ILE A 304 -14.44 -12.56 13.44
CA ILE A 304 -14.75 -13.16 12.15
C ILE A 304 -13.74 -14.25 11.74
N THR A 305 -12.94 -14.74 12.69
CA THR A 305 -11.88 -15.71 12.45
C THR A 305 -12.41 -16.97 11.77
N SER A 306 -13.51 -17.55 12.29
CA SER A 306 -14.10 -18.76 11.71
C SER A 306 -14.56 -18.54 10.26
N LYS A 307 -15.07 -17.35 9.94
CA LYS A 307 -15.47 -16.99 8.58
C LYS A 307 -14.26 -16.96 7.63
N ILE A 308 -13.18 -16.27 8.01
CA ILE A 308 -11.97 -16.17 7.17
C ILE A 308 -11.31 -17.53 7.00
N VAL A 309 -11.13 -18.28 8.07
CA VAL A 309 -10.51 -19.62 8.06
C VAL A 309 -11.34 -20.64 7.27
N SER A 310 -12.65 -20.45 7.15
CA SER A 310 -13.50 -21.33 6.34
C SER A 310 -13.16 -21.31 4.84
N PHE A 311 -12.57 -20.21 4.33
CA PHE A 311 -12.12 -20.14 2.94
C PHE A 311 -10.77 -20.83 2.72
N ASN A 312 -9.85 -20.72 3.67
CA ASN A 312 -8.58 -21.41 3.64
C ASN A 312 -8.06 -21.64 5.07
N LYS A 313 -7.84 -22.91 5.41
CA LYS A 313 -7.39 -23.34 6.76
C LYS A 313 -6.00 -22.81 7.12
N ASP A 314 -5.15 -22.56 6.12
CA ASP A 314 -3.81 -22.05 6.36
C ASP A 314 -3.84 -20.67 7.04
N LEU A 315 -4.90 -19.88 6.81
CA LEU A 315 -5.08 -18.59 7.45
C LEU A 315 -5.21 -18.65 8.98
N ALA A 316 -5.49 -19.81 9.55
CA ALA A 316 -5.52 -19.98 11.01
C ALA A 316 -4.12 -19.85 11.65
N SER A 317 -3.06 -20.23 10.93
CA SER A 317 -1.70 -20.37 11.50
C SER A 317 -0.58 -19.92 10.57
N SER A 318 -0.88 -19.35 9.41
CA SER A 318 0.13 -18.84 8.50
C SER A 318 0.79 -17.56 9.02
N SER A 319 2.04 -17.33 8.61
CA SER A 319 2.75 -16.10 8.92
C SER A 319 2.23 -14.97 8.06
N ILE A 320 1.33 -14.15 8.61
CA ILE A 320 0.85 -12.94 7.93
C ILE A 320 1.96 -11.90 7.93
N TYR A 321 2.18 -11.27 6.78
CA TYR A 321 3.25 -10.29 6.57
C TYR A 321 2.74 -8.91 6.17
N GLY A 322 1.49 -8.80 5.78
CA GLY A 322 0.83 -7.54 5.45
C GLY A 322 -0.65 -7.69 5.25
N VAL A 323 -1.34 -6.58 5.34
CA VAL A 323 -2.75 -6.40 4.98
C VAL A 323 -2.85 -5.15 4.12
N SER A 324 -3.62 -5.21 3.03
CA SER A 324 -3.86 -4.07 2.16
C SER A 324 -5.34 -3.93 1.85
N LYS A 325 -5.79 -2.69 1.69
CA LYS A 325 -7.17 -2.35 1.32
C LYS A 325 -7.29 -2.23 -0.19
N GLY A 326 -8.39 -2.68 -0.78
CA GLY A 326 -8.82 -2.29 -2.11
C GLY A 326 -9.84 -1.16 -2.03
N LYS A 327 -9.93 -0.33 -3.05
CA LYS A 327 -10.85 0.82 -3.13
C LYS A 327 -12.35 0.44 -3.08
N ASP A 328 -12.66 -0.82 -3.31
CA ASP A 328 -14.02 -1.38 -3.31
C ASP A 328 -14.41 -2.04 -1.97
N GLY A 329 -13.62 -1.80 -0.92
CA GLY A 329 -13.76 -2.44 0.38
C GLY A 329 -13.27 -3.90 0.41
N SER A 330 -12.56 -4.35 -0.61
CA SER A 330 -11.85 -5.62 -0.61
C SER A 330 -10.62 -5.56 0.31
N VAL A 331 -10.13 -6.74 0.72
CA VAL A 331 -8.96 -6.88 1.60
C VAL A 331 -8.00 -7.91 1.02
N TYR A 332 -6.73 -7.57 0.97
CA TYR A 332 -5.65 -8.48 0.64
C TYR A 332 -4.90 -8.87 1.92
N ILE A 333 -4.83 -10.16 2.22
CA ILE A 333 -4.01 -10.72 3.32
C ILE A 333 -2.80 -11.39 2.70
N LEU A 334 -1.61 -10.97 3.11
CA LEU A 334 -0.35 -11.38 2.51
C LEU A 334 0.38 -12.32 3.47
N GLN A 335 0.68 -13.51 2.98
CA GLN A 335 1.39 -14.55 3.73
C GLN A 335 2.83 -14.65 3.24
N THR A 336 3.77 -14.75 4.16
CA THR A 336 5.17 -15.08 3.88
C THR A 336 5.52 -16.52 4.25
N LEU A 337 6.62 -16.99 3.65
CA LEU A 337 7.33 -18.20 4.06
C LEU A 337 8.71 -17.79 4.56
N TYR A 338 8.93 -17.77 5.87
CA TYR A 338 10.23 -17.38 6.45
C TYR A 338 11.40 -18.29 6.05
N SER A 339 11.10 -19.50 5.57
CA SER A 339 12.09 -20.39 4.97
C SER A 339 12.64 -19.92 3.61
N GLY A 340 12.09 -18.82 3.09
CA GLY A 340 12.35 -18.32 1.75
C GLY A 340 11.35 -18.84 0.72
N GLY A 341 11.31 -18.21 -0.44
CA GLY A 341 10.38 -18.52 -1.52
C GLY A 341 9.25 -17.50 -1.66
N ASN A 342 8.34 -17.79 -2.57
CA ASN A 342 7.24 -16.89 -2.88
C ASN A 342 6.17 -16.93 -1.80
N GLY A 343 5.63 -15.78 -1.45
CA GLY A 343 4.47 -15.68 -0.57
C GLY A 343 3.15 -15.98 -1.30
N THR A 344 2.06 -15.95 -0.55
CA THR A 344 0.69 -16.11 -1.06
C THR A 344 -0.11 -14.86 -0.74
N ILE A 345 -0.90 -14.41 -1.70
CA ILE A 345 -1.86 -13.32 -1.56
C ILE A 345 -3.26 -13.95 -1.48
N TYR A 346 -4.01 -13.60 -0.46
CA TYR A 346 -5.43 -13.94 -0.32
C TYR A 346 -6.24 -12.67 -0.55
N HIS A 347 -6.99 -12.62 -1.63
CA HIS A 347 -7.90 -11.53 -1.96
C HIS A 347 -9.30 -11.87 -1.50
N PHE A 348 -9.80 -11.09 -0.57
CA PHE A 348 -11.19 -11.15 -0.09
C PHE A 348 -11.99 -10.02 -0.70
N THR A 349 -13.12 -10.37 -1.30
CA THR A 349 -14.11 -9.37 -1.72
C THR A 349 -14.70 -8.65 -0.52
N ASN A 350 -15.36 -7.50 -0.77
CA ASN A 350 -16.01 -6.72 0.27
C ASN A 350 -16.83 -7.60 1.23
N ASN A 351 -16.76 -7.28 2.52
CA ASN A 351 -17.40 -8.05 3.60
C ASN A 351 -16.97 -9.53 3.69
N PHE A 352 -15.81 -9.90 3.16
CA PHE A 352 -15.33 -11.29 3.14
C PHE A 352 -16.39 -12.25 2.57
N ALA A 353 -17.03 -11.87 1.45
CA ALA A 353 -18.06 -12.69 0.81
C ALA A 353 -17.45 -13.83 -0.01
N ASN A 354 -16.26 -13.63 -0.57
CA ASN A 354 -15.52 -14.61 -1.37
C ASN A 354 -14.02 -14.43 -1.15
N CYS A 355 -13.25 -15.48 -1.45
CA CYS A 355 -11.79 -15.45 -1.36
C CYS A 355 -11.17 -16.15 -2.57
N LYS A 356 -10.17 -15.52 -3.17
CA LYS A 356 -9.24 -16.16 -4.12
C LYS A 356 -7.83 -16.05 -3.59
N SER A 357 -6.93 -16.93 -4.04
CA SER A 357 -5.52 -16.85 -3.66
C SER A 357 -4.63 -17.07 -4.86
N PHE A 358 -3.49 -16.37 -4.87
CA PHE A 358 -2.48 -16.47 -5.91
C PHE A 358 -1.07 -16.24 -5.34
N THR A 359 -0.06 -16.62 -6.11
CA THR A 359 1.34 -16.50 -5.69
C THR A 359 1.84 -15.06 -5.84
N SER A 360 2.58 -14.54 -4.86
CA SER A 360 3.17 -13.19 -4.92
C SER A 360 4.35 -13.07 -5.89
N TRP A 361 4.95 -14.19 -6.31
CA TRP A 361 6.17 -14.27 -7.13
C TRP A 361 7.38 -13.52 -6.57
N GLY A 362 7.38 -13.29 -5.28
CA GLY A 362 8.48 -12.70 -4.53
C GLY A 362 8.43 -13.11 -3.06
N GLN A 363 9.55 -12.87 -2.37
CA GLN A 363 9.68 -13.17 -0.96
C GLN A 363 9.16 -12.01 -0.11
N ASN A 364 8.44 -12.32 0.97
CA ASN A 364 7.91 -11.36 1.92
C ASN A 364 7.00 -10.31 1.25
N PRO A 365 5.85 -10.73 0.68
CA PRO A 365 4.89 -9.79 0.11
C PRO A 365 4.38 -8.85 1.20
N LYS A 366 4.60 -7.56 1.03
CA LYS A 366 4.38 -6.56 2.07
C LYS A 366 3.12 -5.73 1.87
N LYS A 367 2.86 -5.33 0.64
CA LYS A 367 1.72 -4.47 0.31
C LYS A 367 1.25 -4.70 -1.11
N VAL A 368 -0.05 -4.62 -1.30
CA VAL A 368 -0.74 -4.59 -2.59
C VAL A 368 -1.25 -3.18 -2.85
N VAL A 369 -1.11 -2.71 -4.07
CA VAL A 369 -1.78 -1.50 -4.57
C VAL A 369 -2.46 -1.81 -5.89
N LEU A 370 -3.62 -1.20 -6.15
CA LEU A 370 -4.30 -1.23 -7.43
C LEU A 370 -3.85 -0.04 -8.27
N VAL A 371 -3.59 -0.30 -9.55
CA VAL A 371 -3.08 0.68 -10.52
C VAL A 371 -4.08 0.74 -11.66
N ASP A 372 -5.02 1.68 -11.55
CA ASP A 372 -6.10 1.92 -12.53
C ASP A 372 -5.70 3.01 -13.54
#